data_8d7fc240c5d7c4e518b7df66204ffb3a
#
_entry.id   8d7fc240c5d7c4e518b7df66204ffb3a
#
_cell.length_a   1.000
_cell.length_b   1.000
_cell.length_c   1.000
_cell.angle_alpha   90.00
_cell.angle_beta   90.00
_cell.angle_gamma   90.00
#
_symmetry.space_group_name_H-M   'P 1'
#
loop_
_entity.id
_entity.type
_entity.pdbx_description
1 polymer ?
#
loop_
_entity_poly.entity_id
_entity_poly.type
_entity_poly.pdbx_seq_one_letter_code
_entity_poly.pdbx_strand_id
1 'polypeptide(L)'
;MQKPTIKPNHPFFSSGPCSKRPGWKLDALSDAVLGRSHRAKSGKAKLNEVIVKSKEVLELPDDYLVGIVPASDTGAIEMAMWSLLGLKGVEVCGWETFGLTWVKDITKQLKLENVTVHKTDNYGELPDLTKVNFNNDVVFTWNGTTSGVCIPNADWIPDEREGLSICDATSAVFAMD
;
A
#
# COMPACT_ATOMS: atom_id res chain seq x y z
N MET A 1 2.29 -2.45 29.23
CA MET A 1 1.44 -1.29 28.86
C MET A 1 0.21 -1.28 29.78
N GLN A 2 -0.08 -0.16 30.43
CA GLN A 2 -1.27 -0.06 31.29
C GLN A 2 -2.51 0.27 30.44
N LYS A 3 -3.64 -0.36 30.78
CA LYS A 3 -4.91 -0.06 30.11
C LYS A 3 -5.31 1.40 30.37
N PRO A 4 -5.69 2.19 29.32
CA PRO A 4 -6.18 3.53 29.51
C PRO A 4 -7.40 3.58 30.45
N THR A 5 -7.43 4.56 31.34
CA THR A 5 -8.55 4.77 32.27
C THR A 5 -9.66 5.62 31.65
N ILE A 6 -9.34 6.41 30.64
CA ILE A 6 -10.28 7.25 29.91
C ILE A 6 -10.73 6.51 28.64
N LYS A 7 -12.03 6.36 28.48
CA LYS A 7 -12.63 5.81 27.26
C LYS A 7 -12.86 6.92 26.24
N PRO A 8 -12.64 6.66 24.95
CA PRO A 8 -12.99 7.66 23.91
C PRO A 8 -14.50 7.86 23.87
N ASN A 9 -14.93 9.10 23.55
CA ASN A 9 -16.34 9.45 23.40
C ASN A 9 -17.00 8.65 22.26
N HIS A 10 -16.24 8.31 21.22
CA HIS A 10 -16.67 7.53 20.06
C HIS A 10 -15.72 6.33 19.87
N PRO A 11 -16.13 5.14 20.31
CA PRO A 11 -15.26 3.94 20.24
C PRO A 11 -15.32 3.21 18.88
N PHE A 12 -15.77 3.86 17.83
CA PHE A 12 -15.95 3.28 16.49
C PHE A 12 -14.65 3.42 15.68
N PHE A 13 -13.70 2.56 15.96
CA PHE A 13 -12.39 2.49 15.29
C PHE A 13 -12.34 1.33 14.31
N SER A 14 -13.31 1.20 13.43
CA SER A 14 -13.27 0.15 12.41
C SER A 14 -12.76 0.71 11.08
N SER A 15 -11.99 -0.07 10.36
CA SER A 15 -11.75 0.12 8.94
C SER A 15 -13.01 -0.27 8.15
N GLY A 16 -13.22 0.32 6.99
CA GLY A 16 -14.40 0.08 6.16
C GLY A 16 -15.46 1.17 6.33
N PRO A 17 -16.75 0.87 6.36
CA PRO A 17 -17.79 1.89 6.45
C PRO A 17 -17.64 2.74 7.70
N CYS A 18 -17.24 3.97 7.53
CA CYS A 18 -17.10 4.95 8.62
C CYS A 18 -18.08 6.08 8.45
N SER A 19 -18.26 6.87 9.51
CA SER A 19 -19.09 8.07 9.45
C SER A 19 -18.59 9.02 8.37
N LYS A 20 -19.50 9.62 7.63
CA LYS A 20 -19.15 10.65 6.65
C LYS A 20 -18.60 11.89 7.36
N ARG A 21 -17.75 12.64 6.65
CA ARG A 21 -17.24 13.90 7.17
C ARG A 21 -18.37 14.87 7.60
N PRO A 22 -18.14 15.74 8.56
CA PRO A 22 -19.12 16.75 8.94
C PRO A 22 -19.62 17.55 7.73
N GLY A 23 -20.95 17.79 7.66
CA GLY A 23 -21.58 18.50 6.54
C GLY A 23 -21.76 17.70 5.25
N TRP A 24 -21.40 16.44 5.18
CA TRP A 24 -21.68 15.59 4.02
C TRP A 24 -23.18 15.38 3.88
N LYS A 25 -23.69 15.49 2.65
CA LYS A 25 -25.08 15.21 2.27
C LYS A 25 -25.09 14.35 1.02
N LEU A 26 -26.16 13.59 0.81
CA LEU A 26 -26.31 12.72 -0.37
C LEU A 26 -26.26 13.53 -1.68
N ASP A 27 -26.68 14.79 -1.66
CA ASP A 27 -26.61 15.70 -2.81
C ASP A 27 -25.19 15.88 -3.38
N ALA A 28 -24.14 15.56 -2.57
CA ALA A 28 -22.76 15.51 -3.07
C ALA A 28 -22.54 14.46 -4.16
N LEU A 29 -23.47 13.53 -4.34
CA LEU A 29 -23.46 12.52 -5.40
C LEU A 29 -24.41 12.83 -6.57
N SER A 30 -25.01 14.02 -6.62
CA SER A 30 -26.00 14.39 -7.64
C SER A 30 -25.44 14.37 -9.07
N ASP A 31 -24.14 14.61 -9.23
CA ASP A 31 -23.40 14.58 -10.51
C ASP A 31 -22.74 13.23 -10.80
N ALA A 32 -22.97 12.21 -9.97
CA ALA A 32 -22.38 10.89 -10.15
C ALA A 32 -22.81 10.26 -11.50
N VAL A 33 -21.84 9.69 -12.22
CA VAL A 33 -22.05 9.09 -13.54
C VAL A 33 -22.62 7.68 -13.40
N LEU A 34 -23.85 7.58 -12.88
CA LEU A 34 -24.53 6.32 -12.64
C LEU A 34 -25.05 5.69 -13.94
N GLY A 35 -25.05 4.35 -14.00
CA GLY A 35 -25.58 3.61 -15.15
C GLY A 35 -24.83 3.83 -16.47
N ARG A 36 -23.62 4.37 -16.43
CA ARG A 36 -22.77 4.60 -17.61
C ARG A 36 -21.58 3.63 -17.63
N SER A 37 -21.18 3.23 -18.83
CA SER A 37 -19.96 2.45 -19.01
C SER A 37 -18.74 3.31 -18.65
N HIS A 38 -17.73 2.70 -18.02
CA HIS A 38 -16.40 3.31 -17.84
C HIS A 38 -15.75 3.72 -19.17
N ARG A 39 -16.19 3.14 -20.31
CA ARG A 39 -15.73 3.49 -21.67
C ARG A 39 -16.43 4.72 -22.24
N ALA A 40 -17.55 5.16 -21.65
CA ALA A 40 -18.22 6.39 -22.08
C ALA A 40 -17.31 7.60 -21.84
N LYS A 41 -17.48 8.66 -22.63
CA LYS A 41 -16.68 9.90 -22.50
C LYS A 41 -16.70 10.44 -21.07
N SER A 42 -17.89 10.49 -20.44
CA SER A 42 -18.06 10.95 -19.06
C SER A 42 -17.37 10.02 -18.05
N GLY A 43 -17.47 8.69 -18.24
CA GLY A 43 -16.78 7.72 -17.38
C GLY A 43 -15.25 7.85 -17.45
N LYS A 44 -14.71 7.96 -18.67
CA LYS A 44 -13.27 8.19 -18.88
C LYS A 44 -12.80 9.51 -18.25
N ALA A 45 -13.61 10.57 -18.36
CA ALA A 45 -13.30 11.87 -17.78
C ALA A 45 -13.21 11.77 -16.22
N LYS A 46 -14.14 11.06 -15.59
CA LYS A 46 -14.09 10.85 -14.13
C LYS A 46 -12.89 9.99 -13.68
N LEU A 47 -12.55 8.95 -14.42
CA LEU A 47 -11.34 8.16 -14.12
C LEU A 47 -10.07 9.00 -14.27
N ASN A 48 -9.99 9.81 -15.33
CA ASN A 48 -8.86 10.72 -15.50
C ASN A 48 -8.78 11.78 -14.40
N GLU A 49 -9.93 12.30 -13.95
CA GLU A 49 -10.00 13.24 -12.83
C GLU A 49 -9.40 12.61 -11.54
N VAL A 50 -9.69 11.34 -11.27
CA VAL A 50 -9.10 10.61 -10.12
C VAL A 50 -7.58 10.53 -10.25
N ILE A 51 -7.06 10.19 -11.42
CA ILE A 51 -5.62 10.11 -11.67
C ILE A 51 -4.94 11.48 -11.44
N VAL A 52 -5.48 12.54 -12.03
CA VAL A 52 -4.94 13.90 -11.90
C VAL A 52 -4.94 14.34 -10.43
N LYS A 53 -6.08 14.20 -9.74
CA LYS A 53 -6.20 14.57 -8.32
C LYS A 53 -5.30 13.74 -7.41
N SER A 54 -5.09 12.47 -7.72
CA SER A 54 -4.15 11.65 -6.95
C SER A 54 -2.72 12.16 -7.09
N LYS A 55 -2.31 12.56 -8.31
CA LYS A 55 -0.99 13.17 -8.53
C LYS A 55 -0.84 14.48 -7.76
N GLU A 56 -1.86 15.35 -7.81
CA GLU A 56 -1.86 16.64 -7.10
C GLU A 56 -1.75 16.46 -5.58
N VAL A 57 -2.59 15.58 -5.01
CA VAL A 57 -2.64 15.37 -3.55
C VAL A 57 -1.37 14.71 -3.02
N LEU A 58 -0.78 13.81 -3.79
CA LEU A 58 0.46 13.12 -3.43
C LEU A 58 1.72 13.87 -3.89
N GLU A 59 1.57 15.05 -4.48
CA GLU A 59 2.67 15.89 -4.97
C GLU A 59 3.67 15.11 -5.86
N LEU A 60 3.13 14.17 -6.68
CA LEU A 60 3.97 13.31 -7.51
C LEU A 60 4.62 14.10 -8.64
N PRO A 61 5.92 13.87 -8.92
CA PRO A 61 6.59 14.44 -10.08
C PRO A 61 5.88 14.08 -11.39
N ASP A 62 6.06 14.90 -12.44
CA ASP A 62 5.36 14.75 -13.71
C ASP A 62 5.66 13.44 -14.44
N ASP A 63 6.85 12.89 -14.27
CA ASP A 63 7.32 11.64 -14.86
C ASP A 63 6.79 10.39 -14.16
N TYR A 64 6.11 10.54 -13.00
CA TYR A 64 5.47 9.43 -12.31
C TYR A 64 4.14 9.05 -12.98
N LEU A 65 3.89 7.75 -13.08
CA LEU A 65 2.64 7.20 -13.61
C LEU A 65 1.70 6.81 -12.48
N VAL A 66 0.42 7.18 -12.63
CA VAL A 66 -0.66 6.73 -11.74
C VAL A 66 -1.60 5.87 -12.56
N GLY A 67 -1.89 4.67 -12.06
CA GLY A 67 -2.81 3.73 -12.68
C GLY A 67 -3.93 3.30 -11.72
N ILE A 68 -5.12 3.08 -12.27
CA ILE A 68 -6.25 2.47 -11.55
C ILE A 68 -6.37 1.03 -12.03
N VAL A 69 -6.24 0.09 -11.12
CA VAL A 69 -6.32 -1.34 -11.41
C VAL A 69 -7.46 -1.99 -10.61
N PRO A 70 -8.02 -3.13 -11.08
CA PRO A 70 -9.09 -3.82 -10.37
C PRO A 70 -8.58 -4.63 -9.18
N ALA A 71 -9.49 -5.15 -8.37
CA ALA A 71 -9.30 -6.12 -7.30
C ALA A 71 -8.55 -5.60 -6.07
N SER A 72 -8.84 -4.36 -5.67
CA SER A 72 -8.31 -3.69 -4.48
C SER A 72 -6.76 -3.52 -4.50
N ASP A 73 -6.19 -3.15 -3.37
CA ASP A 73 -4.74 -3.11 -3.15
C ASP A 73 -4.07 -4.48 -3.37
N THR A 74 -4.73 -5.55 -2.92
CA THR A 74 -4.24 -6.92 -3.15
C THR A 74 -3.97 -7.17 -4.64
N GLY A 75 -4.95 -6.87 -5.50
CA GLY A 75 -4.77 -7.02 -6.94
C GLY A 75 -3.70 -6.11 -7.52
N ALA A 76 -3.50 -4.90 -6.97
CA ALA A 76 -2.46 -3.99 -7.41
C ALA A 76 -1.05 -4.52 -7.07
N ILE A 77 -0.85 -4.94 -5.83
CA ILE A 77 0.44 -5.48 -5.35
C ILE A 77 0.75 -6.84 -6.03
N GLU A 78 -0.24 -7.73 -6.11
CA GLU A 78 -0.06 -8.99 -6.85
C GLU A 78 0.30 -8.74 -8.31
N MET A 79 -0.39 -7.83 -9.00
CA MET A 79 -0.08 -7.48 -10.39
C MET A 79 1.36 -7.00 -10.53
N ALA A 80 1.85 -6.16 -9.60
CA ALA A 80 3.24 -5.71 -9.60
C ALA A 80 4.20 -6.88 -9.38
N MET A 81 3.98 -7.71 -8.36
CA MET A 81 4.84 -8.85 -8.05
C MET A 81 4.88 -9.88 -9.19
N TRP A 82 3.71 -10.27 -9.74
CA TRP A 82 3.63 -11.25 -10.83
C TRP A 82 4.23 -10.75 -12.13
N SER A 83 4.26 -9.43 -12.35
CA SER A 83 4.77 -8.86 -13.60
C SER A 83 6.25 -8.47 -13.55
N LEU A 84 6.75 -8.11 -12.36
CA LEU A 84 8.05 -7.47 -12.24
C LEU A 84 9.10 -8.35 -11.56
N LEU A 85 8.72 -9.28 -10.67
CA LEU A 85 9.66 -10.12 -9.96
C LEU A 85 10.14 -11.32 -10.80
N GLY A 86 11.34 -11.81 -10.48
CA GLY A 86 11.89 -13.04 -11.02
C GLY A 86 13.10 -12.87 -11.93
N LEU A 87 13.44 -11.66 -12.35
CA LEU A 87 14.69 -11.39 -13.08
C LEU A 87 15.90 -11.28 -12.14
N LYS A 88 15.66 -10.74 -10.94
CA LYS A 88 16.65 -10.60 -9.87
C LYS A 88 16.26 -11.44 -8.66
N GLY A 89 17.13 -11.54 -7.67
CA GLY A 89 16.76 -12.03 -6.36
C GLY A 89 15.71 -11.10 -5.73
N VAL A 90 14.98 -11.60 -4.73
CA VAL A 90 13.94 -10.86 -4.05
C VAL A 90 14.22 -10.78 -2.56
N GLU A 91 14.21 -9.57 -2.02
CA GLU A 91 14.20 -9.28 -0.58
C GLU A 91 12.76 -8.95 -0.20
N VAL A 92 12.12 -9.78 0.60
CA VAL A 92 10.75 -9.52 1.06
C VAL A 92 10.71 -9.31 2.56
N CYS A 93 10.14 -8.18 2.98
CA CYS A 93 10.06 -7.78 4.37
C CYS A 93 8.62 -7.95 4.88
N GLY A 94 8.46 -8.62 6.04
CA GLY A 94 7.15 -8.83 6.63
C GLY A 94 7.17 -8.77 8.15
N TRP A 95 6.33 -7.93 8.76
CA TRP A 95 6.24 -7.71 10.21
C TRP A 95 4.81 -7.75 10.77
N GLU A 96 3.82 -8.01 9.91
CA GLU A 96 2.42 -8.17 10.30
C GLU A 96 1.65 -8.97 9.24
N THR A 97 0.36 -9.15 9.43
CA THR A 97 -0.47 -10.06 8.63
C THR A 97 -0.40 -9.80 7.13
N PHE A 98 -0.51 -8.55 6.68
CA PHE A 98 -0.51 -8.22 5.24
C PHE A 98 0.87 -8.40 4.62
N GLY A 99 1.92 -7.87 5.24
CA GLY A 99 3.29 -8.08 4.78
C GLY A 99 3.70 -9.55 4.74
N LEU A 100 3.24 -10.36 5.71
CA LEU A 100 3.44 -11.81 5.70
C LEU A 100 2.64 -12.52 4.61
N THR A 101 1.55 -11.93 4.11
CA THR A 101 0.85 -12.43 2.92
C THR A 101 1.72 -12.29 1.69
N TRP A 102 2.36 -11.15 1.49
CA TRP A 102 3.31 -10.94 0.39
C TRP A 102 4.51 -11.90 0.45
N VAL A 103 5.03 -12.16 1.65
CA VAL A 103 6.06 -13.21 1.85
C VAL A 103 5.56 -14.56 1.37
N LYS A 104 4.34 -14.95 1.74
CA LYS A 104 3.72 -16.20 1.33
C LYS A 104 3.50 -16.26 -0.19
N ASP A 105 3.04 -15.18 -0.79
CA ASP A 105 2.78 -15.13 -2.23
C ASP A 105 4.08 -15.30 -3.03
N ILE A 106 5.13 -14.60 -2.67
CA ILE A 106 6.44 -14.73 -3.33
C ILE A 106 7.02 -16.14 -3.16
N THR A 107 6.98 -16.68 -1.95
CA THR A 107 7.64 -17.96 -1.64
C THR A 107 6.82 -19.20 -2.01
N LYS A 108 5.47 -19.12 -1.98
CA LYS A 108 4.57 -20.28 -2.15
C LYS A 108 3.76 -20.26 -3.43
N GLN A 109 3.35 -19.08 -3.89
CA GLN A 109 2.53 -18.94 -5.11
C GLN A 109 3.42 -18.71 -6.32
N LEU A 110 4.26 -17.69 -6.32
CA LEU A 110 5.26 -17.44 -7.37
C LEU A 110 6.38 -18.47 -7.35
N LYS A 111 6.69 -19.07 -6.19
CA LYS A 111 7.73 -20.10 -6.00
C LYS A 111 9.10 -19.63 -6.50
N LEU A 112 9.44 -18.37 -6.27
CA LEU A 112 10.75 -17.86 -6.61
C LEU A 112 11.81 -18.52 -5.72
N GLU A 113 12.92 -18.91 -6.31
CA GLU A 113 13.98 -19.66 -5.61
C GLU A 113 14.98 -18.75 -4.88
N ASN A 114 15.31 -17.60 -5.48
CA ASN A 114 16.28 -16.67 -4.91
C ASN A 114 15.53 -15.58 -4.09
N VAL A 115 15.07 -15.96 -2.89
CA VAL A 115 14.29 -15.09 -2.00
C VAL A 115 14.91 -15.04 -0.61
N THR A 116 15.21 -13.83 -0.14
CA THR A 116 15.58 -13.53 1.24
C THR A 116 14.37 -12.97 1.98
N VAL A 117 13.99 -13.59 3.10
CA VAL A 117 12.86 -13.14 3.92
C VAL A 117 13.37 -12.40 5.16
N HIS A 118 13.02 -11.13 5.28
CA HIS A 118 13.29 -10.30 6.44
C HIS A 118 12.06 -10.24 7.35
N LYS A 119 12.12 -10.92 8.48
CA LYS A 119 11.06 -10.93 9.50
C LYS A 119 11.67 -11.06 10.90
N THR A 120 10.89 -10.72 11.90
CA THR A 120 11.21 -11.01 13.31
C THR A 120 10.32 -12.15 13.83
N ASP A 121 10.68 -12.72 14.96
CA ASP A 121 9.85 -13.71 15.67
C ASP A 121 8.71 -13.02 16.43
N ASN A 122 8.85 -11.74 16.72
CA ASN A 122 7.86 -10.94 17.43
C ASN A 122 6.94 -10.22 16.44
N TYR A 123 5.65 -10.49 16.55
CA TYR A 123 4.64 -9.82 15.73
C TYR A 123 4.62 -8.30 15.97
N GLY A 124 4.65 -7.53 14.89
CA GLY A 124 4.60 -6.07 14.98
C GLY A 124 5.92 -5.40 15.37
N GLU A 125 7.04 -6.08 15.18
CA GLU A 125 8.39 -5.48 15.25
C GLU A 125 9.02 -5.45 13.87
N LEU A 126 9.76 -4.37 13.58
CA LEU A 126 10.52 -4.29 12.32
C LEU A 126 11.73 -5.22 12.36
N PRO A 127 12.01 -5.93 11.27
CA PRO A 127 13.30 -6.59 11.11
C PRO A 127 14.42 -5.56 10.97
N ASP A 128 15.65 -6.03 11.02
CA ASP A 128 16.83 -5.20 10.76
C ASP A 128 16.88 -4.84 9.26
N LEU A 129 16.32 -3.68 8.91
CA LEU A 129 16.25 -3.19 7.52
C LEU A 129 17.63 -2.87 6.91
N THR A 130 18.68 -2.73 7.73
CA THR A 130 20.06 -2.50 7.24
C THR A 130 20.64 -3.72 6.52
N LYS A 131 20.03 -4.88 6.67
CA LYS A 131 20.42 -6.13 6.00
C LYS A 131 19.80 -6.34 4.62
N VAL A 132 18.90 -5.46 4.21
CA VAL A 132 18.21 -5.57 2.91
C VAL A 132 19.20 -5.23 1.79
N ASN A 133 19.30 -6.13 0.81
CA ASN A 133 20.16 -5.95 -0.35
C ASN A 133 19.41 -5.33 -1.52
N PHE A 134 19.59 -4.05 -1.78
CA PHE A 134 18.93 -3.31 -2.83
C PHE A 134 19.48 -3.56 -4.26
N ASN A 135 20.43 -4.47 -4.44
CA ASN A 135 20.73 -5.03 -5.76
C ASN A 135 19.67 -6.03 -6.22
N ASN A 136 18.90 -6.55 -5.28
CA ASN A 136 17.70 -7.38 -5.51
C ASN A 136 16.42 -6.51 -5.52
N ASP A 137 15.33 -7.08 -6.03
CA ASP A 137 14.01 -6.44 -5.93
C ASP A 137 13.51 -6.53 -4.49
N VAL A 138 13.04 -5.42 -3.93
CA VAL A 138 12.60 -5.32 -2.54
C VAL A 138 11.10 -5.14 -2.46
N VAL A 139 10.42 -6.00 -1.69
CA VAL A 139 8.98 -5.91 -1.44
C VAL A 139 8.72 -5.71 0.05
N PHE A 140 7.95 -4.70 0.41
CA PHE A 140 7.65 -4.36 1.80
C PHE A 140 6.33 -3.61 1.94
N THR A 141 5.78 -3.56 3.17
CA THR A 141 4.67 -2.67 3.54
C THR A 141 5.21 -1.42 4.23
N TRP A 142 4.62 -0.23 3.99
CA TRP A 142 5.04 0.98 4.70
C TRP A 142 4.71 0.91 6.18
N ASN A 143 3.52 0.44 6.48
CA ASN A 143 3.06 0.26 7.86
C ASN A 143 2.27 -1.03 8.01
N GLY A 144 2.25 -1.57 9.21
CA GLY A 144 1.47 -2.74 9.56
C GLY A 144 0.06 -2.34 10.00
N THR A 145 -0.92 -2.45 9.12
CA THR A 145 -2.32 -2.11 9.41
C THR A 145 -2.85 -2.85 10.65
N THR A 146 -2.45 -4.09 10.85
CA THR A 146 -2.93 -4.91 11.97
C THR A 146 -2.13 -4.74 13.27
N SER A 147 -0.91 -4.24 13.20
CA SER A 147 -0.02 -4.08 14.35
C SER A 147 0.25 -2.63 14.73
N GLY A 148 0.08 -1.71 13.79
CA GLY A 148 0.41 -0.30 13.96
C GLY A 148 1.90 0.01 13.84
N VAL A 149 2.77 -0.98 13.57
CA VAL A 149 4.19 -0.73 13.32
C VAL A 149 4.37 -0.02 11.99
N CYS A 150 5.27 0.93 11.95
CA CYS A 150 5.54 1.73 10.75
C CYS A 150 7.04 1.88 10.53
N ILE A 151 7.46 1.90 9.28
CA ILE A 151 8.81 2.30 8.91
C ILE A 151 8.98 3.77 9.30
N PRO A 152 10.07 4.14 10.01
CA PRO A 152 10.22 5.49 10.54
C PRO A 152 10.45 6.54 9.44
N ASN A 153 11.12 6.18 8.35
CA ASN A 153 11.42 7.03 7.20
C ASN A 153 11.94 6.19 6.03
N ALA A 154 12.29 6.83 4.93
CA ALA A 154 12.83 6.19 3.74
C ALA A 154 14.36 6.12 3.70
N ASP A 155 15.08 6.56 4.72
CA ASP A 155 16.57 6.69 4.74
C ASP A 155 17.28 5.34 4.56
N TRP A 156 16.60 4.23 4.82
CA TRP A 156 17.14 2.90 4.61
C TRP A 156 17.11 2.44 3.14
N ILE A 157 16.41 3.18 2.28
CA ILE A 157 16.31 2.90 0.84
C ILE A 157 17.36 3.74 0.11
N PRO A 158 18.42 3.17 -0.45
CA PRO A 158 19.43 3.95 -1.15
C PRO A 158 18.89 4.54 -2.45
N ASP A 159 19.33 5.76 -2.79
CA ASP A 159 18.96 6.41 -4.05
C ASP A 159 19.49 5.61 -5.24
N GLU A 160 20.75 5.19 -5.18
CA GLU A 160 21.36 4.32 -6.19
C GLU A 160 21.14 2.86 -5.80
N ARG A 161 20.31 2.17 -6.58
CA ARG A 161 19.99 0.76 -6.41
C ARG A 161 19.74 0.10 -7.76
N GLU A 162 20.06 -1.17 -7.85
CA GLU A 162 19.82 -1.94 -9.08
C GLU A 162 18.45 -2.62 -9.10
N GLY A 163 17.92 -2.96 -7.92
CA GLY A 163 16.62 -3.62 -7.77
C GLY A 163 15.45 -2.63 -7.75
N LEU A 164 14.27 -3.16 -7.98
CA LEU A 164 13.01 -2.44 -7.81
C LEU A 164 12.65 -2.34 -6.33
N SER A 165 11.96 -1.26 -5.95
CA SER A 165 11.33 -1.13 -4.64
C SER A 165 9.81 -1.13 -4.82
N ILE A 166 9.15 -2.17 -4.31
CA ILE A 166 7.69 -2.35 -4.36
C ILE A 166 7.15 -2.17 -2.95
N CYS A 167 6.44 -1.08 -2.71
CA CYS A 167 5.91 -0.72 -1.42
C CYS A 167 4.38 -0.77 -1.42
N ASP A 168 3.82 -1.59 -0.53
CA ASP A 168 2.41 -1.49 -0.17
C ASP A 168 2.24 -0.41 0.90
N ALA A 169 1.66 0.72 0.51
CA ALA A 169 1.37 1.85 1.38
C ALA A 169 -0.13 2.13 1.51
N THR A 170 -0.96 1.14 1.31
CA THR A 170 -2.43 1.24 1.22
C THR A 170 -3.05 2.02 2.36
N SER A 171 -2.66 1.77 3.60
CA SER A 171 -3.19 2.49 4.76
C SER A 171 -2.36 3.71 5.19
N ALA A 172 -1.31 4.03 4.45
CA ALA A 172 -0.42 5.15 4.76
C ALA A 172 -0.53 6.30 3.74
N VAL A 173 -0.57 5.99 2.45
CA VAL A 173 -0.33 6.94 1.35
C VAL A 173 -1.21 8.20 1.35
N PHE A 174 -2.43 8.14 1.88
CA PHE A 174 -3.32 9.30 2.05
C PHE A 174 -3.57 9.67 3.52
N ALA A 175 -2.86 9.07 4.46
CA ALA A 175 -3.09 9.23 5.88
C ALA A 175 -1.86 9.72 6.67
N MET A 176 -0.70 9.73 6.06
CA MET A 176 0.58 10.14 6.65
C MET A 176 1.20 11.26 5.83
N ASP A 177 1.89 12.17 6.50
CA ASP A 177 2.69 13.25 5.89
C ASP A 177 4.05 12.72 5.44
#